data_c0e722d6fbf3b75bd8cc2ea6c328f90f
#
_entry.id   c0e722d6fbf3b75bd8cc2ea6c328f90f
#
_cell.length_a   1.000
_cell.length_b   1.000
_cell.length_c   1.000
_cell.angle_alpha   90.00
_cell.angle_beta   90.00
_cell.angle_gamma   90.00
#
_symmetry.space_group_name_H-M   'P 1'
#
loop_
_entity.id
_entity.type
_entity.pdbx_description
1 polymer ?
#
loop_
_entity_poly.entity_id
_entity_poly.type
_entity_poly.pdbx_seq_one_letter_code
_entity_poly.pdbx_strand_id
1 'polypeptide(L)'
;MLFADRLNNVETSAIRELFKLLGKPGIISFAGGFPDPALFDVEGIRESTDAVLKNNPGPVLQYGATEGYQPLREGISRHMAGKGATVAPDGLIVTTGSQQALDLIGKTMISPGDKVIMEAPTFLATIQCFRLYGAQVIGAPIDAHGVDVDKLEALIEEHKPKLVYLIPSFGNPSGAMLSLERRKRILEIAARTQTLVVEDDPYGELFFDQAPPPSLLALSDSVPGSREWLAHCGSFSKVLSPGLRVGWLIAPPALLGRATMCKQFSDAHTSNLTQATAAHYLTLNRLPTALAAVRATYAERARVMAARLLAELGDAIAFDAPQGGMFFWARLTGANGKPTHAGDFAKRAIDKLVAFVPGAPFYAHDPDMTTLRLSFATADVAKIEEGIARLGQAL
;
A
#
# COMPACT_ATOMS: atom_id res chain seq x y z
N MET A 1 -2.73 34.60 6.83
CA MET A 1 -3.07 33.57 7.81
C MET A 1 -1.80 32.79 8.10
N LEU A 2 -1.43 32.57 9.36
CA LEU A 2 -0.26 31.79 9.75
C LEU A 2 -0.71 30.34 9.98
N PHE A 3 -0.09 29.39 9.27
CA PHE A 3 -0.33 27.96 9.43
C PHE A 3 0.68 27.36 10.42
N ALA A 4 0.44 26.12 10.85
CA ALA A 4 1.39 25.39 11.68
C ALA A 4 2.69 25.11 10.91
N ASP A 5 3.84 25.25 11.59
CA ASP A 5 5.18 25.09 10.96
C ASP A 5 5.39 23.77 10.23
N ARG A 6 4.76 22.70 10.72
CA ARG A 6 4.78 21.37 10.09
C ARG A 6 4.24 21.34 8.66
N LEU A 7 3.46 22.35 8.24
CA LEU A 7 2.92 22.46 6.87
C LEU A 7 3.88 23.14 5.89
N ASN A 8 4.93 23.81 6.39
CA ASN A 8 5.85 24.55 5.54
C ASN A 8 6.70 23.64 4.64
N ASN A 9 6.90 22.37 5.03
CA ASN A 9 7.74 21.41 4.33
C ASN A 9 6.93 20.28 3.67
N VAL A 10 5.61 20.44 3.54
CA VAL A 10 4.74 19.46 2.90
C VAL A 10 4.30 19.99 1.54
N GLU A 11 4.85 19.40 0.49
CA GLU A 11 4.45 19.73 -0.88
C GLU A 11 3.09 19.11 -1.21
N THR A 12 2.32 19.77 -2.08
CA THR A 12 1.12 19.18 -2.65
C THR A 12 1.51 17.98 -3.50
N SER A 13 0.75 16.87 -3.35
CA SER A 13 1.04 15.63 -4.05
C SER A 13 1.14 15.84 -5.56
N ALA A 14 2.33 15.57 -6.16
CA ALA A 14 2.54 15.58 -7.61
C ALA A 14 1.53 14.66 -8.35
N ILE A 15 1.11 13.58 -7.70
CA ILE A 15 0.06 12.67 -8.22
C ILE A 15 -1.28 13.40 -8.29
N ARG A 16 -1.60 14.31 -7.36
CA ARG A 16 -2.85 15.07 -7.36
C ARG A 16 -2.93 16.03 -8.55
N GLU A 17 -1.82 16.66 -8.92
CA GLU A 17 -1.74 17.49 -10.12
C GLU A 17 -1.93 16.67 -11.40
N LEU A 18 -1.33 15.47 -11.45
CA LEU A 18 -1.53 14.53 -12.54
C LEU A 18 -3.02 14.10 -12.65
N PHE A 19 -3.70 13.86 -11.51
CA PHE A 19 -5.13 13.52 -11.52
C PHE A 19 -6.03 14.61 -12.10
N LYS A 20 -5.67 15.88 -12.01
CA LYS A 20 -6.42 16.95 -12.68
C LYS A 20 -6.39 16.82 -14.21
N LEU A 21 -5.33 16.24 -14.75
CA LEU A 21 -5.19 15.99 -16.19
C LEU A 21 -5.97 14.76 -16.66
N LEU A 22 -6.31 13.84 -15.77
CA LEU A 22 -7.06 12.61 -16.10
C LEU A 22 -8.52 12.88 -16.49
N GLY A 23 -9.04 14.10 -16.26
CA GLY A 23 -10.37 14.53 -16.71
C GLY A 23 -10.46 14.81 -18.21
N LYS A 24 -9.35 14.76 -18.98
CA LYS A 24 -9.38 14.98 -20.43
C LYS A 24 -10.08 13.80 -21.13
N PRO A 25 -11.04 14.06 -22.04
CA PRO A 25 -11.67 13.01 -22.82
C PRO A 25 -10.66 12.19 -23.63
N GLY A 26 -10.82 10.86 -23.64
CA GLY A 26 -9.99 9.96 -24.42
C GLY A 26 -8.62 9.62 -23.81
N ILE A 27 -8.30 10.13 -22.61
CA ILE A 27 -7.05 9.75 -21.93
C ILE A 27 -7.13 8.34 -21.37
N ILE A 28 -6.12 7.52 -21.65
CA ILE A 28 -5.92 6.21 -21.04
C ILE A 28 -4.97 6.39 -19.86
N SER A 29 -5.42 6.03 -18.65
CA SER A 29 -4.65 6.26 -17.45
C SER A 29 -4.08 4.97 -16.86
N PHE A 30 -2.76 4.89 -16.80
CA PHE A 30 -1.99 3.93 -16.02
C PHE A 30 -1.43 4.56 -14.71
N ALA A 31 -1.92 5.75 -14.33
CA ALA A 31 -1.42 6.48 -13.17
C ALA A 31 -2.09 6.06 -11.85
N GLY A 32 -3.35 5.64 -11.90
CA GLY A 32 -4.17 5.36 -10.71
C GLY A 32 -3.73 4.12 -9.94
N GLY A 33 -3.68 4.23 -8.61
CA GLY A 33 -3.51 3.09 -7.70
C GLY A 33 -4.85 2.58 -7.14
N PHE A 34 -5.91 2.59 -7.95
CA PHE A 34 -7.25 2.18 -7.56
C PHE A 34 -7.55 0.78 -8.09
N PRO A 35 -8.25 -0.08 -7.32
CA PRO A 35 -8.77 -1.33 -7.85
C PRO A 35 -9.88 -1.07 -8.88
N ASP A 36 -10.11 -2.03 -9.77
CA ASP A 36 -11.14 -1.95 -10.79
C ASP A 36 -12.54 -2.04 -10.17
N PRO A 37 -13.40 -1.01 -10.32
CA PRO A 37 -14.77 -1.05 -9.79
C PRO A 37 -15.63 -2.17 -10.39
N ALA A 38 -15.32 -2.65 -11.61
CA ALA A 38 -16.04 -3.74 -12.25
C ALA A 38 -15.82 -5.10 -11.55
N LEU A 39 -14.78 -5.20 -10.71
CA LEU A 39 -14.45 -6.42 -9.97
C LEU A 39 -14.97 -6.41 -8.52
N PHE A 40 -15.67 -5.36 -8.08
CA PHE A 40 -16.25 -5.33 -6.74
C PHE A 40 -17.43 -6.28 -6.64
N ASP A 41 -17.51 -7.04 -5.55
CA ASP A 41 -18.68 -7.84 -5.22
C ASP A 41 -19.82 -6.94 -4.66
N VAL A 42 -20.40 -6.15 -5.57
CA VAL A 42 -21.46 -5.19 -5.22
C VAL A 42 -22.65 -5.90 -4.58
N GLU A 43 -23.00 -7.10 -5.06
CA GLU A 43 -24.13 -7.86 -4.53
C GLU A 43 -23.89 -8.32 -3.09
N GLY A 44 -22.68 -8.85 -2.79
CA GLY A 44 -22.35 -9.24 -1.42
C GLY A 44 -22.29 -8.06 -0.46
N ILE A 45 -21.81 -6.87 -0.93
CA ILE A 45 -21.82 -5.64 -0.13
C ILE A 45 -23.27 -5.17 0.11
N ARG A 46 -24.12 -5.20 -0.92
CA ARG A 46 -25.56 -4.84 -0.80
C ARG A 46 -26.27 -5.75 0.19
N GLU A 47 -26.16 -7.07 0.01
CA GLU A 47 -26.71 -8.07 0.91
C GLU A 47 -26.29 -7.83 2.36
N SER A 48 -24.99 -7.55 2.57
CA SER A 48 -24.44 -7.29 3.89
C SER A 48 -25.00 -6.02 4.50
N THR A 49 -25.11 -4.93 3.72
CA THR A 49 -25.63 -3.66 4.20
C THR A 49 -27.13 -3.78 4.56
N ASP A 50 -27.93 -4.44 3.71
CA ASP A 50 -29.34 -4.67 3.96
C ASP A 50 -29.56 -5.52 5.23
N ALA A 51 -28.76 -6.59 5.39
CA ALA A 51 -28.84 -7.45 6.58
C ALA A 51 -28.52 -6.70 7.87
N VAL A 52 -27.48 -5.87 7.87
CA VAL A 52 -27.06 -5.09 9.04
C VAL A 52 -28.13 -4.08 9.44
N LEU A 53 -28.64 -3.33 8.47
CA LEU A 53 -29.68 -2.32 8.70
C LEU A 53 -31.00 -2.93 9.13
N LYS A 54 -31.34 -4.10 8.61
CA LYS A 54 -32.56 -4.82 8.98
C LYS A 54 -32.49 -5.42 10.40
N ASN A 55 -31.34 -6.03 10.74
CA ASN A 55 -31.24 -6.87 11.93
C ASN A 55 -30.72 -6.13 13.15
N ASN A 56 -29.88 -5.07 12.96
CA ASN A 56 -29.21 -4.37 14.06
C ASN A 56 -29.06 -2.86 13.80
N PRO A 57 -30.11 -2.13 13.42
CA PRO A 57 -30.01 -0.73 13.01
C PRO A 57 -29.50 0.20 14.12
N GLY A 58 -29.95 -0.01 15.37
CA GLY A 58 -29.58 0.85 16.49
C GLY A 58 -28.06 0.96 16.70
N PRO A 59 -27.38 -0.13 17.04
CA PRO A 59 -25.92 -0.11 17.26
C PRO A 59 -25.11 0.33 16.05
N VAL A 60 -25.51 0.00 14.82
CA VAL A 60 -24.72 0.33 13.63
C VAL A 60 -24.87 1.79 13.17
N LEU A 61 -25.94 2.47 13.60
CA LEU A 61 -26.17 3.89 13.31
C LEU A 61 -25.80 4.80 14.48
N GLN A 62 -25.39 4.25 15.63
CA GLN A 62 -24.99 4.98 16.83
C GLN A 62 -23.44 5.11 16.90
N TYR A 63 -22.96 5.96 17.77
CA TYR A 63 -21.54 5.98 18.16
C TYR A 63 -21.08 4.62 18.67
N GLY A 64 -19.83 4.27 18.37
CA GLY A 64 -19.21 3.01 18.75
C GLY A 64 -17.91 3.15 19.53
N ALA A 65 -17.30 2.01 19.84
CA ALA A 65 -16.00 1.98 20.47
C ALA A 65 -14.90 2.47 19.52
N THR A 66 -13.93 3.19 20.05
CA THR A 66 -12.78 3.71 19.29
C THR A 66 -11.96 2.58 18.69
N GLU A 67 -11.83 1.47 19.41
CA GLU A 67 -11.12 0.26 18.97
C GLU A 67 -11.77 -0.39 17.74
N GLY A 68 -13.05 -0.14 17.54
CA GLY A 68 -13.84 -0.65 16.43
C GLY A 68 -14.92 -1.64 16.84
N TYR A 69 -15.80 -1.93 15.89
CA TYR A 69 -16.95 -2.82 16.04
C TYR A 69 -16.49 -4.25 16.33
N GLN A 70 -16.90 -4.81 17.48
CA GLN A 70 -16.40 -6.10 17.98
C GLN A 70 -16.51 -7.24 16.96
N PRO A 71 -17.66 -7.45 16.27
CA PRO A 71 -17.76 -8.52 15.27
C PRO A 71 -16.77 -8.36 14.10
N LEU A 72 -16.39 -7.12 13.72
CA LEU A 72 -15.37 -6.90 12.71
C LEU A 72 -13.97 -7.23 13.23
N ARG A 73 -13.64 -6.84 14.46
CA ARG A 73 -12.35 -7.19 15.10
C ARG A 73 -12.16 -8.70 15.15
N GLU A 74 -13.21 -9.44 15.50
CA GLU A 74 -13.24 -10.92 15.46
C GLU A 74 -13.10 -11.45 14.03
N GLY A 75 -13.79 -10.82 13.06
CA GLY A 75 -13.68 -11.16 11.64
C GLY A 75 -12.25 -10.96 11.11
N ILE A 76 -11.59 -9.84 11.44
CA ILE A 76 -10.19 -9.57 11.10
C ILE A 76 -9.26 -10.58 11.78
N SER A 77 -9.48 -10.90 13.06
CA SER A 77 -8.71 -11.92 13.78
C SER A 77 -8.75 -13.28 13.07
N ARG A 78 -9.93 -13.73 12.64
CA ARG A 78 -10.10 -14.97 11.84
C ARG A 78 -9.42 -14.86 10.47
N HIS A 79 -9.57 -13.73 9.80
CA HIS A 79 -8.92 -13.47 8.50
C HIS A 79 -7.38 -13.57 8.62
N MET A 80 -6.81 -12.95 9.64
CA MET A 80 -5.36 -13.01 9.91
C MET A 80 -4.90 -14.42 10.28
N ALA A 81 -5.70 -15.16 11.07
CA ALA A 81 -5.41 -16.57 11.37
C ALA A 81 -5.37 -17.44 10.11
N GLY A 82 -6.25 -17.21 9.15
CA GLY A 82 -6.22 -17.83 7.82
C GLY A 82 -4.95 -17.51 7.01
N LYS A 83 -4.27 -16.42 7.33
CA LYS A 83 -2.98 -16.00 6.75
C LYS A 83 -1.78 -16.42 7.62
N GLY A 84 -2.00 -17.24 8.66
CA GLY A 84 -0.95 -17.74 9.55
C GLY A 84 -0.55 -16.81 10.69
N ALA A 85 -1.26 -15.70 10.90
CA ALA A 85 -0.97 -14.75 11.98
C ALA A 85 -2.01 -14.84 13.10
N THR A 86 -1.61 -15.28 14.29
CA THR A 86 -2.49 -15.33 15.47
C THR A 86 -2.57 -13.96 16.14
N VAL A 87 -3.78 -13.38 16.15
CA VAL A 87 -4.06 -12.08 16.75
C VAL A 87 -5.37 -12.15 17.52
N ALA A 88 -5.34 -11.79 18.81
CA ALA A 88 -6.58 -11.66 19.58
C ALA A 88 -7.38 -10.42 19.08
N PRO A 89 -8.72 -10.44 19.13
CA PRO A 89 -9.52 -9.27 18.77
C PRO A 89 -9.12 -7.98 19.51
N ASP A 90 -8.66 -8.11 20.77
CA ASP A 90 -8.18 -6.97 21.56
C ASP A 90 -6.74 -6.54 21.22
N GLY A 91 -6.04 -7.30 20.40
CA GLY A 91 -4.71 -6.98 19.89
C GLY A 91 -4.72 -6.12 18.61
N LEU A 92 -5.89 -5.61 18.21
CA LEU A 92 -6.04 -4.75 17.02
C LEU A 92 -7.07 -3.63 17.23
N ILE A 93 -6.90 -2.56 16.47
CA ILE A 93 -7.92 -1.52 16.31
C ILE A 93 -8.33 -1.40 14.83
N VAL A 94 -9.60 -1.13 14.59
CA VAL A 94 -10.11 -0.82 13.25
C VAL A 94 -9.82 0.65 12.93
N THR A 95 -9.34 0.88 11.72
CA THR A 95 -8.97 2.20 11.21
C THR A 95 -9.73 2.56 9.94
N THR A 96 -9.79 3.84 9.62
CA THR A 96 -10.39 4.35 8.38
C THR A 96 -9.44 4.13 7.19
N GLY A 97 -9.17 2.84 6.89
CA GLY A 97 -8.15 2.36 5.97
C GLY A 97 -6.74 2.36 6.62
N SER A 98 -5.77 1.69 5.97
CA SER A 98 -4.36 1.66 6.43
C SER A 98 -3.72 3.05 6.49
N GLN A 99 -4.19 4.01 5.70
CA GLN A 99 -3.73 5.39 5.76
C GLN A 99 -3.91 6.01 7.17
N GLN A 100 -5.03 5.73 7.85
CA GLN A 100 -5.21 6.18 9.22
C GLN A 100 -4.31 5.40 10.21
N ALA A 101 -4.07 4.11 9.98
CA ALA A 101 -3.13 3.35 10.79
C ALA A 101 -1.73 3.97 10.76
N LEU A 102 -1.25 4.33 9.55
CA LEU A 102 0.03 5.01 9.35
C LEU A 102 0.06 6.41 9.98
N ASP A 103 -1.03 7.18 9.86
CA ASP A 103 -1.18 8.49 10.51
C ASP A 103 -1.11 8.36 12.05
N LEU A 104 -1.78 7.36 12.61
CA LEU A 104 -1.74 7.10 14.06
C LEU A 104 -0.35 6.68 14.53
N ILE A 105 0.37 5.85 13.75
CA ILE A 105 1.77 5.51 14.04
C ILE A 105 2.64 6.77 14.01
N GLY A 106 2.52 7.59 12.96
CA GLY A 106 3.26 8.84 12.87
C GLY A 106 2.98 9.77 14.04
N LYS A 107 1.72 9.92 14.40
CA LYS A 107 1.25 10.75 15.51
C LYS A 107 1.75 10.29 16.88
N THR A 108 1.93 8.99 17.07
CA THR A 108 2.34 8.39 18.35
C THR A 108 3.85 8.24 18.49
N MET A 109 4.57 8.03 17.40
CA MET A 109 5.98 7.64 17.44
C MET A 109 6.94 8.73 17.00
N ILE A 110 6.49 9.71 16.20
CA ILE A 110 7.39 10.67 15.53
C ILE A 110 7.29 12.04 16.17
N SER A 111 8.42 12.55 16.61
CA SER A 111 8.64 13.96 16.97
C SER A 111 9.46 14.66 15.86
N PRO A 112 9.38 15.99 15.72
CA PRO A 112 10.18 16.72 14.76
C PRO A 112 11.69 16.44 14.92
N GLY A 113 12.33 16.04 13.81
CA GLY A 113 13.75 15.67 13.77
C GLY A 113 14.04 14.18 13.98
N ASP A 114 13.05 13.37 14.38
CA ASP A 114 13.23 11.92 14.48
C ASP A 114 13.51 11.30 13.11
N LYS A 115 14.41 10.34 13.07
CA LYS A 115 14.77 9.59 11.87
C LYS A 115 13.82 8.42 11.66
N VAL A 116 13.42 8.22 10.41
CA VAL A 116 12.59 7.09 9.96
C VAL A 116 13.24 6.49 8.71
N ILE A 117 13.43 5.18 8.68
CA ILE A 117 13.91 4.49 7.49
C ILE A 117 12.72 3.95 6.71
N MET A 118 12.74 4.13 5.38
CA MET A 118 11.72 3.63 4.46
C MET A 118 12.40 3.03 3.23
N GLU A 119 11.75 2.10 2.54
CA GLU A 119 12.20 1.65 1.23
C GLU A 119 12.38 2.83 0.26
N ALA A 120 13.35 2.74 -0.62
CA ALA A 120 13.58 3.71 -1.69
C ALA A 120 13.65 3.00 -3.05
N PRO A 121 12.57 3.05 -3.86
CA PRO A 121 11.32 3.83 -3.68
C PRO A 121 10.31 3.19 -2.73
N THR A 122 9.31 4.00 -2.26
CA THR A 122 8.20 3.55 -1.42
C THR A 122 6.92 4.38 -1.62
N PHE A 123 5.87 4.07 -0.85
CA PHE A 123 4.57 4.71 -0.98
C PHE A 123 4.61 6.20 -0.60
N LEU A 124 4.39 7.04 -1.60
CA LEU A 124 4.45 8.51 -1.48
C LEU A 124 3.62 9.06 -0.31
N ALA A 125 2.40 8.55 -0.11
CA ALA A 125 1.53 9.09 0.94
C ALA A 125 2.08 8.83 2.35
N THR A 126 2.83 7.75 2.57
CA THR A 126 3.50 7.49 3.85
C THR A 126 4.72 8.41 4.04
N ILE A 127 5.49 8.68 2.97
CA ILE A 127 6.57 9.68 3.02
C ILE A 127 6.01 11.03 3.48
N GLN A 128 4.92 11.48 2.85
CA GLN A 128 4.28 12.76 3.17
C GLN A 128 3.67 12.77 4.58
N CYS A 129 3.04 11.65 4.97
CA CYS A 129 2.44 11.50 6.30
C CYS A 129 3.50 11.65 7.40
N PHE A 130 4.63 10.95 7.29
CA PHE A 130 5.67 11.00 8.31
C PHE A 130 6.43 12.34 8.30
N ARG A 131 6.63 12.94 7.13
CA ARG A 131 7.16 14.32 7.04
C ARG A 131 6.26 15.36 7.69
N LEU A 132 4.93 15.17 7.64
CA LEU A 132 3.98 16.05 8.33
C LEU A 132 4.22 16.06 9.85
N TYR A 133 4.71 14.94 10.42
CA TYR A 133 5.12 14.86 11.83
C TYR A 133 6.57 15.30 12.08
N GLY A 134 7.27 15.77 11.04
CA GLY A 134 8.63 16.28 11.13
C GLY A 134 9.72 15.20 11.04
N ALA A 135 9.38 14.01 10.54
CA ALA A 135 10.37 12.95 10.32
C ALA A 135 11.45 13.33 9.31
N GLN A 136 12.68 12.97 9.62
CA GLN A 136 13.79 12.89 8.68
C GLN A 136 13.78 11.50 8.04
N VAL A 137 13.29 11.41 6.81
CA VAL A 137 13.16 10.13 6.11
C VAL A 137 14.48 9.74 5.47
N ILE A 138 14.93 8.51 5.70
CA ILE A 138 16.15 7.91 5.15
C ILE A 138 15.71 6.76 4.24
N GLY A 139 16.20 6.74 2.99
CA GLY A 139 15.88 5.71 2.02
C GLY A 139 16.77 4.48 2.17
N ALA A 140 16.17 3.30 2.36
CA ALA A 140 16.85 2.02 2.26
C ALA A 140 16.70 1.48 0.83
N PRO A 141 17.78 1.13 0.13
CA PRO A 141 17.72 0.65 -1.24
C PRO A 141 17.00 -0.69 -1.34
N ILE A 142 16.33 -0.91 -2.47
CA ILE A 142 15.64 -2.16 -2.79
C ILE A 142 16.19 -2.78 -4.07
N ASP A 143 15.98 -4.09 -4.21
CA ASP A 143 16.16 -4.86 -5.44
C ASP A 143 14.87 -5.63 -5.80
N ALA A 144 14.94 -6.57 -6.74
CA ALA A 144 13.80 -7.41 -7.14
C ALA A 144 13.21 -8.25 -5.98
N HIS A 145 13.98 -8.45 -4.90
CA HIS A 145 13.58 -9.20 -3.71
C HIS A 145 13.22 -8.29 -2.51
N GLY A 146 12.88 -7.03 -2.74
CA GLY A 146 12.55 -6.05 -1.73
C GLY A 146 13.77 -5.35 -1.14
N VAL A 147 13.67 -4.85 0.09
CA VAL A 147 14.74 -4.09 0.74
C VAL A 147 16.03 -4.92 0.89
N ASP A 148 17.17 -4.29 0.58
CA ASP A 148 18.50 -4.84 0.85
C ASP A 148 18.74 -4.84 2.36
N VAL A 149 18.67 -6.04 2.97
CA VAL A 149 18.64 -6.19 4.42
C VAL A 149 19.97 -5.83 5.07
N ASP A 150 21.10 -6.08 4.41
CA ASP A 150 22.42 -5.75 4.96
C ASP A 150 22.61 -4.22 5.01
N LYS A 151 22.16 -3.51 3.98
CA LYS A 151 22.15 -2.05 3.98
C LYS A 151 21.12 -1.49 4.97
N LEU A 152 19.96 -2.11 5.08
CA LEU A 152 18.97 -1.72 6.09
C LEU A 152 19.54 -1.84 7.51
N GLU A 153 20.21 -2.95 7.83
CA GLU A 153 20.85 -3.18 9.13
C GLU A 153 21.90 -2.10 9.42
N ALA A 154 22.78 -1.80 8.46
CA ALA A 154 23.79 -0.74 8.59
C ALA A 154 23.15 0.64 8.83
N LEU A 155 22.07 0.98 8.09
CA LEU A 155 21.33 2.23 8.30
C LEU A 155 20.67 2.31 9.67
N ILE A 156 20.12 1.19 10.19
CA ILE A 156 19.55 1.14 11.53
C ILE A 156 20.64 1.38 12.59
N GLU A 157 21.80 0.76 12.43
CA GLU A 157 22.91 0.91 13.37
C GLU A 157 23.51 2.31 13.37
N GLU A 158 23.63 2.94 12.19
CA GLU A 158 24.15 4.30 12.05
C GLU A 158 23.17 5.36 12.56
N HIS A 159 21.91 5.23 12.18
CA HIS A 159 20.95 6.33 12.37
C HIS A 159 20.04 6.17 13.59
N LYS A 160 19.95 4.97 14.18
CA LYS A 160 19.06 4.67 15.33
C LYS A 160 17.64 5.21 15.12
N PRO A 161 16.92 4.79 14.05
CA PRO A 161 15.64 5.36 13.69
C PRO A 161 14.55 5.02 14.72
N LYS A 162 13.50 5.84 14.77
CA LYS A 162 12.29 5.55 15.55
C LYS A 162 11.53 4.33 15.02
N LEU A 163 11.51 4.20 13.70
CA LEU A 163 10.86 3.07 13.03
C LEU A 163 11.44 2.85 11.62
N VAL A 164 11.18 1.66 11.11
CA VAL A 164 11.38 1.25 9.72
C VAL A 164 10.02 0.96 9.10
N TYR A 165 9.71 1.51 7.92
CA TYR A 165 8.47 1.26 7.18
C TYR A 165 8.75 0.44 5.92
N LEU A 166 8.03 -0.68 5.76
CA LEU A 166 8.19 -1.63 4.66
C LEU A 166 6.84 -2.04 4.07
N ILE A 167 6.82 -2.34 2.76
CA ILE A 167 5.71 -2.99 2.06
C ILE A 167 6.22 -4.34 1.53
N PRO A 168 6.21 -5.41 2.34
CA PRO A 168 6.92 -6.65 2.02
C PRO A 168 6.35 -7.46 0.86
N SER A 169 5.11 -7.19 0.44
CA SER A 169 4.42 -7.96 -0.60
C SER A 169 3.88 -7.02 -1.68
N PHE A 170 4.43 -7.16 -2.89
CA PHE A 170 4.00 -6.41 -4.09
C PHE A 170 3.96 -4.90 -3.86
N GLY A 171 5.04 -4.36 -3.31
CA GLY A 171 5.16 -2.98 -2.83
C GLY A 171 4.76 -1.92 -3.86
N ASN A 172 4.18 -0.84 -3.39
CA ASN A 172 3.91 0.35 -4.20
C ASN A 172 5.07 1.35 -4.02
N PRO A 173 5.84 1.69 -5.05
CA PRO A 173 5.55 1.46 -6.47
C PRO A 173 6.22 0.23 -7.08
N SER A 174 7.16 -0.42 -6.40
CA SER A 174 8.15 -1.33 -6.96
C SER A 174 7.59 -2.65 -7.49
N GLY A 175 6.46 -3.13 -6.97
CA GLY A 175 5.98 -4.49 -7.21
C GLY A 175 6.85 -5.58 -6.58
N ALA A 176 7.94 -5.21 -5.89
CA ALA A 176 8.88 -6.12 -5.29
C ALA A 176 8.23 -6.98 -4.19
N MET A 177 8.76 -8.18 -4.00
CA MET A 177 8.31 -9.12 -2.99
C MET A 177 9.49 -9.54 -2.12
N LEU A 178 9.41 -9.22 -0.84
CA LEU A 178 10.45 -9.56 0.12
C LEU A 178 10.50 -11.08 0.35
N SER A 179 11.67 -11.69 0.17
CA SER A 179 11.87 -13.12 0.32
C SER A 179 11.67 -13.59 1.77
N LEU A 180 11.38 -14.88 1.97
CA LEU A 180 11.20 -15.45 3.31
C LEU A 180 12.43 -15.26 4.20
N GLU A 181 13.62 -15.42 3.63
CA GLU A 181 14.88 -15.24 4.35
C GLU A 181 15.04 -13.79 4.84
N ARG A 182 14.81 -12.82 3.94
CA ARG A 182 14.88 -11.39 4.29
C ARG A 182 13.84 -11.01 5.34
N ARG A 183 12.62 -11.57 5.27
CA ARG A 183 11.58 -11.36 6.31
C ARG A 183 12.04 -11.79 7.68
N LYS A 184 12.61 -12.99 7.80
CA LYS A 184 13.14 -13.50 9.07
C LYS A 184 14.30 -12.64 9.59
N ARG A 185 15.24 -12.28 8.72
CA ARG A 185 16.37 -11.43 9.07
C ARG A 185 15.93 -10.05 9.58
N ILE A 186 14.91 -9.44 8.97
CA ILE A 186 14.35 -8.16 9.43
C ILE A 186 13.77 -8.29 10.83
N LEU A 187 13.06 -9.38 11.14
CA LEU A 187 12.52 -9.63 12.47
C LEU A 187 13.64 -9.84 13.51
N GLU A 188 14.71 -10.54 13.16
CA GLU A 188 15.90 -10.69 14.01
C GLU A 188 16.57 -9.34 14.31
N ILE A 189 16.73 -8.51 13.29
CA ILE A 189 17.27 -7.15 13.43
C ILE A 189 16.36 -6.31 14.32
N ALA A 190 15.04 -6.32 14.10
CA ALA A 190 14.06 -5.59 14.91
C ALA A 190 14.15 -5.97 16.40
N ALA A 191 14.19 -7.27 16.70
CA ALA A 191 14.32 -7.77 18.07
C ALA A 191 15.64 -7.34 18.73
N ARG A 192 16.77 -7.49 18.00
CA ARG A 192 18.11 -7.17 18.50
C ARG A 192 18.32 -5.68 18.71
N THR A 193 17.86 -4.85 17.77
CA THR A 193 18.07 -3.40 17.80
C THR A 193 16.97 -2.64 18.53
N GLN A 194 15.89 -3.34 18.91
CA GLN A 194 14.70 -2.74 19.50
C GLN A 194 14.11 -1.59 18.63
N THR A 195 14.15 -1.80 17.32
CA THR A 195 13.63 -0.84 16.34
C THR A 195 12.25 -1.29 15.85
N LEU A 196 11.24 -0.43 15.94
CA LEU A 196 9.90 -0.74 15.45
C LEU A 196 9.90 -0.91 13.93
N VAL A 197 9.46 -2.07 13.46
CA VAL A 197 9.17 -2.31 12.04
C VAL A 197 7.67 -2.16 11.80
N VAL A 198 7.30 -1.34 10.83
CA VAL A 198 5.93 -1.15 10.36
C VAL A 198 5.77 -1.89 9.04
N GLU A 199 5.04 -2.99 9.08
CA GLU A 199 4.62 -3.76 7.91
C GLU A 199 3.31 -3.20 7.39
N ASP A 200 3.29 -2.69 6.15
CA ASP A 200 2.07 -2.28 5.45
C ASP A 200 1.74 -3.34 4.39
N ASP A 201 0.63 -4.07 4.56
CA ASP A 201 0.26 -5.21 3.72
C ASP A 201 -1.12 -5.05 3.04
N PRO A 202 -1.29 -4.07 2.13
CA PRO A 202 -2.53 -3.93 1.38
C PRO A 202 -2.61 -4.82 0.13
N TYR A 203 -1.50 -5.43 -0.31
CA TYR A 203 -1.40 -6.14 -1.59
C TYR A 203 -1.13 -7.63 -1.48
N GLY A 204 -0.78 -8.17 -0.31
CA GLY A 204 -0.32 -9.56 -0.15
C GLY A 204 -1.32 -10.62 -0.64
N GLU A 205 -2.61 -10.28 -0.72
CA GLU A 205 -3.63 -11.17 -1.27
C GLU A 205 -3.83 -11.04 -2.79
N LEU A 206 -3.14 -10.12 -3.46
CA LEU A 206 -3.24 -9.88 -4.90
C LEU A 206 -2.12 -10.59 -5.69
N PHE A 207 -1.77 -11.80 -5.31
CA PHE A 207 -0.79 -12.62 -6.03
C PHE A 207 -1.40 -13.28 -7.28
N PHE A 208 -0.57 -13.62 -8.26
CA PHE A 208 -1.02 -14.28 -9.48
C PHE A 208 -0.96 -15.81 -9.35
N ASP A 209 0.22 -16.39 -9.48
CA ASP A 209 0.38 -17.85 -9.47
C ASP A 209 0.71 -18.40 -8.08
N GLN A 210 1.59 -17.73 -7.35
CA GLN A 210 2.08 -18.17 -6.05
C GLN A 210 1.82 -17.13 -4.97
N ALA A 211 1.29 -17.59 -3.83
CA ALA A 211 1.14 -16.73 -2.66
C ALA A 211 2.52 -16.23 -2.18
N PRO A 212 2.61 -14.98 -1.69
CA PRO A 212 3.84 -14.49 -1.10
C PRO A 212 4.22 -15.30 0.14
N PRO A 213 5.50 -15.23 0.59
CA PRO A 213 5.88 -15.75 1.88
C PRO A 213 4.97 -15.20 3.00
N PRO A 214 4.82 -15.92 4.13
CA PRO A 214 4.05 -15.42 5.26
C PRO A 214 4.49 -14.01 5.68
N SER A 215 3.55 -13.16 6.10
CA SER A 215 3.82 -11.78 6.54
C SER A 215 4.84 -11.75 7.69
N LEU A 216 5.47 -10.60 7.92
CA LEU A 216 6.31 -10.40 9.11
C LEU A 216 5.52 -10.73 10.38
N LEU A 217 4.23 -10.33 10.40
CA LEU A 217 3.34 -10.63 11.51
C LEU A 217 3.18 -12.14 11.74
N ALA A 218 2.96 -12.90 10.67
CA ALA A 218 2.82 -14.37 10.76
C ALA A 218 4.12 -15.06 11.17
N LEU A 219 5.27 -14.51 10.80
CA LEU A 219 6.58 -15.06 11.14
C LEU A 219 7.09 -14.64 12.52
N SER A 220 6.52 -13.57 13.12
CA SER A 220 7.04 -12.99 14.34
C SER A 220 7.04 -13.94 15.54
N ASP A 221 6.10 -14.90 15.59
CA ASP A 221 6.05 -15.90 16.65
C ASP A 221 7.20 -16.92 16.54
N SER A 222 7.83 -17.05 15.36
CA SER A 222 8.99 -17.91 15.13
C SER A 222 10.34 -17.24 15.43
N VAL A 223 10.35 -15.92 15.65
CA VAL A 223 11.55 -15.12 15.94
C VAL A 223 11.39 -14.47 17.33
N PRO A 224 12.02 -15.02 18.38
CA PRO A 224 11.83 -14.55 19.76
C PRO A 224 12.08 -13.05 19.92
N GLY A 225 11.17 -12.35 20.61
CA GLY A 225 11.26 -10.92 20.90
C GLY A 225 10.87 -9.99 19.75
N SER A 226 10.69 -10.47 18.53
CA SER A 226 10.38 -9.61 17.38
C SER A 226 8.97 -9.03 17.41
N ARG A 227 8.01 -9.75 18.03
CA ARG A 227 6.61 -9.32 18.13
C ARG A 227 6.45 -7.99 18.86
N GLU A 228 7.33 -7.69 19.81
CA GLU A 228 7.33 -6.44 20.59
C GLU A 228 7.78 -5.23 19.75
N TRP A 229 8.40 -5.47 18.60
CA TRP A 229 8.94 -4.44 17.70
C TRP A 229 8.32 -4.49 16.32
N LEU A 230 7.08 -4.97 16.22
CA LEU A 230 6.36 -5.09 14.96
C LEU A 230 4.97 -4.45 15.06
N ALA A 231 4.66 -3.58 14.10
CA ALA A 231 3.30 -3.09 13.83
C ALA A 231 2.90 -3.55 12.43
N HIS A 232 1.66 -4.01 12.27
CA HIS A 232 1.10 -4.44 11.00
C HIS A 232 -0.13 -3.60 10.65
N CYS A 233 -0.10 -2.99 9.46
CA CYS A 233 -1.20 -2.23 8.88
C CYS A 233 -1.85 -3.07 7.78
N GLY A 234 -3.13 -3.38 7.94
CA GLY A 234 -3.90 -4.11 6.95
C GLY A 234 -5.07 -3.29 6.41
N SER A 235 -5.63 -3.70 5.28
CA SER A 235 -6.72 -2.96 4.64
C SER A 235 -7.59 -3.85 3.76
N PHE A 236 -8.91 -3.64 3.78
CA PHE A 236 -9.83 -4.20 2.79
C PHE A 236 -9.94 -3.37 1.49
N SER A 237 -9.19 -2.28 1.38
CA SER A 237 -9.29 -1.38 0.22
C SER A 237 -8.93 -2.03 -1.12
N LYS A 238 -8.08 -3.05 -1.14
CA LYS A 238 -7.63 -3.71 -2.37
C LYS A 238 -8.27 -5.07 -2.60
N VAL A 239 -8.85 -5.65 -1.55
CA VAL A 239 -9.39 -7.01 -1.56
C VAL A 239 -10.92 -7.05 -1.50
N LEU A 240 -11.58 -5.99 -1.01
CA LEU A 240 -13.03 -5.87 -0.94
C LEU A 240 -13.51 -4.59 -1.64
N SER A 241 -13.31 -3.43 -1.03
CA SER A 241 -13.68 -2.14 -1.61
C SER A 241 -12.97 -0.98 -0.91
N PRO A 242 -12.34 -0.04 -1.64
CA PRO A 242 -11.71 1.13 -1.04
C PRO A 242 -12.72 2.11 -0.45
N GLY A 243 -13.94 2.14 -0.97
CA GLY A 243 -15.01 3.05 -0.54
C GLY A 243 -15.52 2.77 0.87
N LEU A 244 -15.39 1.54 1.37
CA LEU A 244 -15.76 1.19 2.74
C LEU A 244 -14.86 1.82 3.80
N ARG A 245 -13.64 2.24 3.42
CA ARG A 245 -12.68 2.84 4.34
C ARG A 245 -12.40 1.97 5.57
N VAL A 246 -12.22 0.67 5.41
CA VAL A 246 -11.91 -0.28 6.49
C VAL A 246 -10.47 -0.78 6.37
N GLY A 247 -9.72 -0.58 7.44
CA GLY A 247 -8.38 -1.11 7.67
C GLY A 247 -8.19 -1.44 9.15
N TRP A 248 -7.00 -1.86 9.52
CA TRP A 248 -6.67 -2.17 10.91
C TRP A 248 -5.20 -1.93 11.21
N LEU A 249 -4.94 -1.72 12.48
CA LEU A 249 -3.60 -1.69 13.06
C LEU A 249 -3.49 -2.80 14.10
N ILE A 250 -2.50 -3.67 13.96
CA ILE A 250 -2.05 -4.64 14.94
C ILE A 250 -0.68 -4.16 15.41
N ALA A 251 -0.49 -4.01 16.72
CA ALA A 251 0.75 -3.47 17.26
C ALA A 251 0.97 -3.95 18.70
N PRO A 252 2.18 -3.79 19.25
CA PRO A 252 2.42 -4.04 20.66
C PRO A 252 1.46 -3.24 21.55
N PRO A 253 1.02 -3.76 22.70
CA PRO A 253 -0.03 -3.14 23.54
C PRO A 253 0.24 -1.69 23.90
N ALA A 254 1.49 -1.32 24.17
CA ALA A 254 1.87 0.05 24.49
C ALA A 254 1.62 1.03 23.32
N LEU A 255 1.99 0.64 22.11
CA LEU A 255 1.73 1.44 20.91
C LEU A 255 0.23 1.47 20.57
N LEU A 256 -0.43 0.30 20.63
CA LEU A 256 -1.84 0.18 20.32
C LEU A 256 -2.70 1.08 21.22
N GLY A 257 -2.43 1.10 22.53
CA GLY A 257 -3.13 1.97 23.48
C GLY A 257 -2.95 3.47 23.18
N ARG A 258 -1.74 3.89 22.80
CA ARG A 258 -1.47 5.27 22.41
C ARG A 258 -2.14 5.65 21.08
N ALA A 259 -2.10 4.73 20.12
CA ALA A 259 -2.77 4.91 18.82
C ALA A 259 -4.29 5.03 19.00
N THR A 260 -4.90 4.19 19.87
CA THR A 260 -6.32 4.27 20.21
C THR A 260 -6.68 5.63 20.83
N MET A 261 -5.87 6.11 21.77
CA MET A 261 -6.06 7.44 22.37
C MET A 261 -6.00 8.54 21.30
N CYS A 262 -5.03 8.50 20.42
CA CYS A 262 -4.91 9.46 19.30
C CYS A 262 -6.11 9.38 18.35
N LYS A 263 -6.59 8.17 18.05
CA LYS A 263 -7.78 7.94 17.21
C LYS A 263 -9.03 8.54 17.84
N GLN A 264 -9.21 8.40 19.14
CA GLN A 264 -10.34 8.96 19.87
C GLN A 264 -10.47 10.48 19.67
N PHE A 265 -9.34 11.19 19.62
CA PHE A 265 -9.31 12.63 19.36
C PHE A 265 -9.34 13.00 17.88
N SER A 266 -9.11 12.06 16.97
CA SER A 266 -9.10 12.32 15.52
C SER A 266 -10.48 12.15 14.89
N ASP A 267 -11.15 11.03 15.11
CA ASP A 267 -12.43 10.68 14.48
C ASP A 267 -13.41 9.94 15.40
N ALA A 268 -13.10 9.83 16.70
CA ALA A 268 -13.80 9.04 17.70
C ALA A 268 -13.78 7.53 17.39
N HIS A 269 -14.26 7.13 16.22
CA HIS A 269 -14.24 5.75 15.71
C HIS A 269 -14.46 5.73 14.20
N THR A 270 -14.04 4.64 13.53
CA THR A 270 -14.40 4.37 12.14
C THR A 270 -15.90 4.12 12.03
N SER A 271 -16.54 4.52 10.93
CA SER A 271 -18.00 4.36 10.71
C SER A 271 -18.50 2.95 11.07
N ASN A 272 -19.42 2.86 12.04
CA ASN A 272 -19.99 1.58 12.47
C ASN A 272 -20.75 0.88 11.34
N LEU A 273 -21.44 1.63 10.49
CA LEU A 273 -22.17 1.05 9.35
C LEU A 273 -21.22 0.31 8.41
N THR A 274 -20.11 0.94 8.03
CA THR A 274 -19.15 0.29 7.13
C THR A 274 -18.42 -0.87 7.80
N GLN A 275 -18.13 -0.76 9.09
CA GLN A 275 -17.55 -1.84 9.88
C GLN A 275 -18.50 -3.04 9.97
N ALA A 276 -19.78 -2.80 10.27
CA ALA A 276 -20.78 -3.86 10.37
C ALA A 276 -21.04 -4.54 9.01
N THR A 277 -21.10 -3.74 7.93
CA THR A 277 -21.20 -4.28 6.55
C THR A 277 -20.02 -5.18 6.24
N ALA A 278 -18.79 -4.76 6.52
CA ALA A 278 -17.59 -5.57 6.30
C ALA A 278 -17.58 -6.83 7.19
N ALA A 279 -17.98 -6.72 8.47
CA ALA A 279 -18.09 -7.86 9.37
C ALA A 279 -19.08 -8.91 8.85
N HIS A 280 -20.26 -8.49 8.41
CA HIS A 280 -21.26 -9.39 7.83
C HIS A 280 -20.75 -10.02 6.53
N TYR A 281 -20.15 -9.23 5.63
CA TYR A 281 -19.57 -9.74 4.39
C TYR A 281 -18.57 -10.88 4.63
N LEU A 282 -17.70 -10.75 5.63
CA LEU A 282 -16.77 -11.81 5.99
C LEU A 282 -17.47 -13.12 6.42
N THR A 283 -18.70 -13.06 6.92
CA THR A 283 -19.48 -14.27 7.28
C THR A 283 -20.08 -14.98 6.07
N LEU A 284 -20.24 -14.29 4.94
CA LEU A 284 -20.81 -14.85 3.71
C LEU A 284 -19.83 -15.77 2.96
N ASN A 285 -18.58 -15.82 3.37
CA ASN A 285 -17.51 -16.60 2.72
C ASN A 285 -17.38 -16.33 1.21
N ARG A 286 -17.69 -15.10 0.76
CA ARG A 286 -17.62 -14.68 -0.65
C ARG A 286 -16.23 -14.16 -1.05
N LEU A 287 -15.47 -13.66 -0.07
CA LEU A 287 -14.15 -13.04 -0.31
C LEU A 287 -13.16 -13.93 -1.10
N PRO A 288 -13.02 -15.24 -0.83
CA PRO A 288 -12.10 -16.08 -1.60
C PRO A 288 -12.45 -16.15 -3.09
N THR A 289 -13.75 -16.25 -3.44
CA THR A 289 -14.21 -16.28 -4.83
C THR A 289 -13.99 -14.93 -5.52
N ALA A 290 -14.32 -13.83 -4.84
CA ALA A 290 -14.09 -12.48 -5.36
C ALA A 290 -12.60 -12.22 -5.62
N LEU A 291 -11.73 -12.61 -4.69
CA LEU A 291 -10.28 -12.49 -4.85
C LEU A 291 -9.73 -13.35 -5.98
N ALA A 292 -10.24 -14.55 -6.19
CA ALA A 292 -9.83 -15.41 -7.30
C ALA A 292 -10.10 -14.73 -8.65
N ALA A 293 -11.26 -14.09 -8.81
CA ALA A 293 -11.59 -13.34 -10.02
C ALA A 293 -10.68 -12.12 -10.22
N VAL A 294 -10.40 -11.36 -9.15
CA VAL A 294 -9.46 -10.21 -9.20
C VAL A 294 -8.07 -10.66 -9.60
N ARG A 295 -7.53 -11.72 -8.97
CA ARG A 295 -6.21 -12.29 -9.28
C ARG A 295 -6.08 -12.71 -10.74
N ALA A 296 -7.07 -13.45 -11.26
CA ALA A 296 -7.07 -13.90 -12.65
C ALA A 296 -7.07 -12.72 -13.64
N THR A 297 -7.92 -11.72 -13.39
CA THR A 297 -7.99 -10.52 -14.23
C THR A 297 -6.70 -9.71 -14.19
N TYR A 298 -6.13 -9.52 -13.00
CA TYR A 298 -4.89 -8.74 -12.88
C TYR A 298 -3.68 -9.48 -13.46
N ALA A 299 -3.61 -10.81 -13.34
CA ALA A 299 -2.57 -11.62 -13.96
C ALA A 299 -2.61 -11.52 -15.50
N GLU A 300 -3.81 -11.59 -16.10
CA GLU A 300 -3.98 -11.42 -17.55
C GLU A 300 -3.53 -10.01 -17.99
N ARG A 301 -4.02 -8.97 -17.32
CA ARG A 301 -3.67 -7.58 -17.66
C ARG A 301 -2.19 -7.30 -17.50
N ALA A 302 -1.56 -7.81 -16.45
CA ALA A 302 -0.11 -7.68 -16.25
C ALA A 302 0.67 -8.38 -17.38
N ARG A 303 0.28 -9.61 -17.76
CA ARG A 303 0.90 -10.34 -18.87
C ARG A 303 0.79 -9.59 -20.19
N VAL A 304 -0.40 -9.04 -20.50
CA VAL A 304 -0.61 -8.25 -21.73
C VAL A 304 0.22 -6.98 -21.69
N MET A 305 0.21 -6.25 -20.58
CA MET A 305 1.00 -5.01 -20.44
C MET A 305 2.49 -5.28 -20.59
N ALA A 306 3.03 -6.35 -19.99
CA ALA A 306 4.44 -6.74 -20.15
C ALA A 306 4.79 -7.00 -21.63
N ALA A 307 3.98 -7.81 -22.31
CA ALA A 307 4.20 -8.15 -23.71
C ALA A 307 4.17 -6.89 -24.62
N ARG A 308 3.20 -6.00 -24.39
CA ARG A 308 3.08 -4.76 -25.16
C ARG A 308 4.21 -3.78 -24.88
N LEU A 309 4.64 -3.63 -23.61
CA LEU A 309 5.79 -2.78 -23.25
C LEU A 309 7.06 -3.22 -23.99
N LEU A 310 7.33 -4.52 -24.03
CA LEU A 310 8.48 -5.06 -24.76
C LEU A 310 8.34 -4.87 -26.27
N ALA A 311 7.14 -5.05 -26.83
CA ALA A 311 6.91 -4.90 -28.26
C ALA A 311 7.02 -3.47 -28.75
N GLU A 312 6.52 -2.49 -27.96
CA GLU A 312 6.43 -1.07 -28.38
C GLU A 312 7.64 -0.24 -27.98
N LEU A 313 8.28 -0.56 -26.83
CA LEU A 313 9.40 0.23 -26.31
C LEU A 313 10.74 -0.53 -26.39
N GLY A 314 10.73 -1.85 -26.54
CA GLY A 314 11.94 -2.67 -26.69
C GLY A 314 12.99 -2.39 -25.63
N ASP A 315 14.22 -2.17 -26.05
CA ASP A 315 15.36 -1.89 -25.16
C ASP A 315 15.32 -0.50 -24.50
N ALA A 316 14.33 0.34 -24.83
CA ALA A 316 14.22 1.67 -24.22
C ALA A 316 13.55 1.65 -22.83
N ILE A 317 13.03 0.49 -22.40
CA ILE A 317 12.43 0.28 -21.08
C ILE A 317 12.92 -1.03 -20.46
N ALA A 318 13.21 -0.99 -19.17
CA ALA A 318 13.54 -2.18 -18.37
C ALA A 318 12.61 -2.30 -17.18
N PHE A 319 12.13 -3.49 -16.90
CA PHE A 319 11.26 -3.81 -15.75
C PHE A 319 11.32 -5.29 -15.41
N ASP A 320 11.01 -5.61 -14.16
CA ASP A 320 10.69 -6.97 -13.74
C ASP A 320 9.18 -7.21 -13.86
N ALA A 321 8.78 -8.35 -14.41
CA ALA A 321 7.37 -8.68 -14.52
C ALA A 321 6.76 -8.89 -13.13
N PRO A 322 5.65 -8.19 -12.78
CA PRO A 322 5.04 -8.32 -11.48
C PRO A 322 4.46 -9.72 -11.26
N GLN A 323 4.63 -10.25 -10.06
CA GLN A 323 4.07 -11.54 -9.61
C GLN A 323 2.76 -11.36 -8.85
N GLY A 324 2.30 -10.12 -8.70
CA GLY A 324 1.10 -9.72 -8.00
C GLY A 324 0.97 -8.21 -7.90
N GLY A 325 0.10 -7.76 -7.01
CA GLY A 325 -0.14 -6.33 -6.81
C GLY A 325 -0.90 -5.67 -7.96
N MET A 326 -0.53 -4.43 -8.26
CA MET A 326 -1.28 -3.56 -9.18
C MET A 326 -0.38 -2.77 -10.13
N PHE A 327 0.97 -2.92 -10.04
CA PHE A 327 1.91 -1.99 -10.65
C PHE A 327 3.06 -2.67 -11.38
N PHE A 328 3.48 -2.02 -12.48
CA PHE A 328 4.82 -2.13 -13.02
C PHE A 328 5.66 -0.98 -12.48
N TRP A 329 6.87 -1.30 -12.07
CA TRP A 329 7.94 -0.35 -11.84
C TRP A 329 8.96 -0.52 -12.94
N ALA A 330 9.14 0.51 -13.73
CA ALA A 330 10.00 0.44 -14.90
C ALA A 330 11.04 1.57 -14.88
N ARG A 331 12.12 1.35 -15.62
CA ARG A 331 13.19 2.32 -15.86
C ARG A 331 13.31 2.59 -17.35
N LEU A 332 13.39 3.85 -17.74
CA LEU A 332 13.67 4.26 -19.10
C LEU A 332 15.17 4.22 -19.34
N THR A 333 15.62 3.24 -20.10
CA THR A 333 17.03 3.08 -20.53
C THR A 333 17.36 3.99 -21.71
N GLY A 334 16.30 4.43 -22.43
CA GLY A 334 16.35 5.35 -23.54
C GLY A 334 16.85 4.75 -24.85
N ALA A 335 16.52 5.40 -25.95
CA ALA A 335 17.05 5.04 -27.25
C ALA A 335 18.57 5.23 -27.28
N ASN A 336 19.30 4.24 -27.82
CA ASN A 336 20.77 4.24 -27.92
C ASN A 336 21.51 4.32 -26.55
N GLY A 337 20.91 3.80 -25.48
CA GLY A 337 21.52 3.73 -24.16
C GLY A 337 21.65 5.07 -23.42
N LYS A 338 20.93 6.11 -23.85
CA LYS A 338 20.84 7.39 -23.14
C LYS A 338 19.55 7.40 -22.30
N PRO A 339 19.63 7.32 -20.95
CA PRO A 339 18.46 7.31 -20.09
C PRO A 339 17.55 8.52 -20.35
N THR A 340 16.26 8.27 -20.43
CA THR A 340 15.25 9.31 -20.64
C THR A 340 14.67 9.76 -19.30
N HIS A 341 14.53 11.06 -19.08
CA HIS A 341 13.89 11.61 -17.90
C HIS A 341 12.38 11.30 -17.92
N ALA A 342 11.88 10.53 -16.93
CA ALA A 342 10.49 10.05 -16.90
C ALA A 342 9.46 11.20 -16.84
N GLY A 343 9.80 12.33 -16.21
CA GLY A 343 8.93 13.51 -16.19
C GLY A 343 8.73 14.14 -17.57
N ASP A 344 9.77 14.16 -18.43
CA ASP A 344 9.64 14.69 -19.80
C ASP A 344 8.93 13.67 -20.70
N PHE A 345 9.17 12.39 -20.50
CA PHE A 345 8.41 11.34 -21.16
C PHE A 345 6.92 11.39 -20.80
N ALA A 346 6.58 11.67 -19.53
CA ALA A 346 5.18 11.83 -19.09
C ALA A 346 4.46 12.98 -19.82
N LYS A 347 5.15 14.10 -20.07
CA LYS A 347 4.58 15.22 -20.85
C LYS A 347 4.24 14.81 -22.28
N ARG A 348 5.19 14.13 -22.97
CA ARG A 348 4.94 13.61 -24.33
C ARG A 348 3.85 12.54 -24.36
N ALA A 349 3.77 11.68 -23.33
CA ALA A 349 2.70 10.68 -23.22
C ALA A 349 1.32 11.32 -23.07
N ILE A 350 1.19 12.42 -22.32
CA ILE A 350 -0.07 13.17 -22.19
C ILE A 350 -0.51 13.77 -23.53
N ASP A 351 0.41 14.20 -24.39
CA ASP A 351 0.10 14.68 -25.75
C ASP A 351 -0.43 13.54 -26.64
N LYS A 352 -0.09 12.29 -26.31
CA LYS A 352 -0.63 11.07 -26.92
C LYS A 352 -1.83 10.49 -26.16
N LEU A 353 -2.40 11.24 -25.22
CA LEU A 353 -3.55 10.84 -24.40
C LEU A 353 -3.29 9.59 -23.55
N VAL A 354 -2.09 9.46 -23.00
CA VAL A 354 -1.74 8.42 -22.00
C VAL A 354 -1.11 9.07 -20.78
N ALA A 355 -1.47 8.57 -19.60
CA ALA A 355 -0.91 9.04 -18.34
C ALA A 355 -0.33 7.89 -17.51
N PHE A 356 0.84 8.13 -16.92
CA PHE A 356 1.50 7.28 -15.92
C PHE A 356 2.12 8.15 -14.82
N VAL A 357 2.67 7.57 -13.77
CA VAL A 357 3.33 8.34 -12.70
C VAL A 357 4.85 8.28 -12.87
N PRO A 358 5.55 9.42 -13.07
CA PRO A 358 7.00 9.48 -12.96
C PRO A 358 7.48 9.01 -11.58
N GLY A 359 8.65 8.37 -11.52
CA GLY A 359 9.11 7.70 -10.30
C GLY A 359 9.60 8.62 -9.20
N ALA A 360 10.07 9.82 -9.53
CA ALA A 360 10.70 10.73 -8.58
C ALA A 360 9.91 10.95 -7.26
N PRO A 361 8.56 11.13 -7.25
CA PRO A 361 7.78 11.32 -6.04
C PRO A 361 7.79 10.15 -5.05
N PHE A 362 8.20 8.95 -5.47
CA PHE A 362 8.26 7.77 -4.61
C PHE A 362 9.58 7.64 -3.84
N TYR A 363 10.48 8.60 -4.00
CA TYR A 363 11.72 8.70 -3.24
C TYR A 363 11.65 9.86 -2.25
N ALA A 364 12.17 9.63 -1.07
CA ALA A 364 12.30 10.72 -0.10
C ALA A 364 13.44 11.69 -0.48
N HIS A 365 14.57 11.15 -1.00
CA HIS A 365 15.73 11.88 -1.42
C HIS A 365 16.34 11.19 -2.66
N ASP A 366 17.14 11.91 -3.42
CA ASP A 366 17.96 11.41 -4.54
C ASP A 366 17.19 10.50 -5.50
N PRO A 367 16.09 10.97 -6.10
CA PRO A 367 15.24 10.14 -6.94
C PRO A 367 15.94 9.69 -8.22
N ASP A 368 15.73 8.43 -8.60
CA ASP A 368 16.06 7.98 -9.95
C ASP A 368 15.02 8.57 -10.92
N MET A 369 15.43 9.62 -11.64
CA MET A 369 14.60 10.39 -12.55
C MET A 369 14.18 9.62 -13.81
N THR A 370 14.73 8.43 -14.03
CA THR A 370 14.43 7.57 -15.17
C THR A 370 13.30 6.59 -14.89
N THR A 371 12.88 6.47 -13.63
CA THR A 371 11.87 5.49 -13.20
C THR A 371 10.44 5.98 -13.40
N LEU A 372 9.52 5.04 -13.57
CA LEU A 372 8.08 5.30 -13.70
C LEU A 372 7.26 4.14 -13.15
N ARG A 373 6.02 4.47 -12.73
CA ARG A 373 5.03 3.47 -12.31
C ARG A 373 3.87 3.43 -13.30
N LEU A 374 3.51 2.22 -13.76
CA LEU A 374 2.32 1.94 -14.57
C LEU A 374 1.38 1.04 -13.76
N SER A 375 0.09 1.36 -13.72
CA SER A 375 -0.95 0.51 -13.12
C SER A 375 -1.72 -0.24 -14.20
N PHE A 376 -1.86 -1.54 -14.03
CA PHE A 376 -2.70 -2.40 -14.88
C PHE A 376 -4.07 -2.67 -14.28
N ALA A 377 -4.37 -2.12 -13.10
CA ALA A 377 -5.54 -2.52 -12.34
C ALA A 377 -6.87 -2.09 -12.96
N THR A 378 -6.96 -0.86 -13.52
CA THR A 378 -8.24 -0.27 -13.95
C THR A 378 -8.47 -0.31 -15.46
N ALA A 379 -7.42 -0.41 -16.26
CA ALA A 379 -7.55 -0.50 -17.72
C ALA A 379 -7.87 -1.95 -18.14
N ASP A 380 -8.87 -2.15 -18.98
CA ASP A 380 -9.12 -3.43 -19.64
C ASP A 380 -8.01 -3.76 -20.67
N VAL A 381 -8.00 -4.97 -21.17
CA VAL A 381 -6.95 -5.46 -22.10
C VAL A 381 -6.85 -4.56 -23.34
N ALA A 382 -7.97 -4.16 -23.94
CA ALA A 382 -7.97 -3.32 -25.14
C ALA A 382 -7.36 -1.93 -24.87
N LYS A 383 -7.69 -1.32 -23.72
CA LYS A 383 -7.09 -0.05 -23.30
C LYS A 383 -5.61 -0.19 -22.95
N ILE A 384 -5.18 -1.33 -22.40
CA ILE A 384 -3.76 -1.60 -22.16
C ILE A 384 -3.02 -1.64 -23.48
N GLU A 385 -3.50 -2.40 -24.47
CA GLU A 385 -2.88 -2.50 -25.78
C GLU A 385 -2.79 -1.14 -26.48
N GLU A 386 -3.91 -0.40 -26.53
CA GLU A 386 -3.95 0.93 -27.12
C GLU A 386 -3.04 1.92 -26.39
N GLY A 387 -3.12 1.95 -25.04
CA GLY A 387 -2.34 2.88 -24.25
C GLY A 387 -0.83 2.65 -24.35
N ILE A 388 -0.39 1.40 -24.37
CA ILE A 388 1.04 1.10 -24.55
C ILE A 388 1.51 1.42 -25.96
N ALA A 389 0.70 1.16 -26.99
CA ALA A 389 1.03 1.60 -28.37
C ALA A 389 1.20 3.12 -28.48
N ARG A 390 0.33 3.89 -27.81
CA ARG A 390 0.47 5.36 -27.72
C ARG A 390 1.73 5.79 -26.95
N LEU A 391 2.14 5.02 -25.89
CA LEU A 391 3.40 5.28 -25.18
C LEU A 391 4.60 5.07 -26.10
N GLY A 392 4.61 4.02 -26.95
CA GLY A 392 5.65 3.81 -27.95
C GLY A 392 5.78 5.00 -28.93
N GLN A 393 4.67 5.65 -29.29
CA GLN A 393 4.69 6.85 -30.13
C GLN A 393 5.19 8.12 -29.41
N ALA A 394 5.28 8.09 -28.10
CA ALA A 394 5.77 9.19 -27.27
C ALA A 394 7.26 9.08 -26.93
N LEU A 395 7.91 7.93 -27.24
CA LEU A 395 9.32 7.69 -26.96
C LEU A 395 10.22 8.57 -27.82
#